data_e95b20ca1f5d416a1bcc968a9e5430a8
#
_entry.id   e95b20ca1f5d416a1bcc968a9e5430a8
#
_cell.length_a   1.000
_cell.length_b   1.000
_cell.length_c   1.000
_cell.angle_alpha   90.00
_cell.angle_beta   90.00
_cell.angle_gamma   90.00
#
_symmetry.space_group_name_H-M   'P 1'
#
loop_
_entity.id
_entity.type
_entity.pdbx_description
1 polymer ?
#
loop_
_entity_poly.entity_id
_entity_poly.type
_entity_poly.pdbx_seq_one_letter_code
_entity_poly.pdbx_strand_id
1 'polypeptide(L)'
;MTKPSLLMDIGGTNTRLGLSHGGALDPASVQIFRNADHPGPEALIESYLKGRPIAAIAAGVAGPVQAGAAQLTNIDWYLDAANLARLTGARTAHLINDLQAQGYALDDLPPESVTEILPGRPVRGTRLVLGLGTGCNIAAVYRAGAQLFVPPSETGHTRLPHMPDLPEGLMEHLARAAPHLPIEAVLSGPGLTRIAAWVGEGTDLPGLLLDPEQRTTRITLHVLAHVVGDLALTHLPTEGITLIGGLARALAPHLTRPEFTEPAQAKGPYRAIAAAISLRILHDDTAALIGCARYLRQITP
;
A
#
# COMPACT_ATOMS: atom_id res chain seq x y z
N MET A 1 16.32 -18.51 25.58
CA MET A 1 15.77 -17.39 24.80
C MET A 1 14.95 -17.97 23.65
N THR A 2 13.74 -17.48 23.41
CA THR A 2 12.92 -17.88 22.27
C THR A 2 13.58 -17.38 20.97
N LYS A 3 13.60 -18.24 19.93
CA LYS A 3 14.12 -17.83 18.61
C LYS A 3 13.27 -16.68 18.06
N PRO A 4 13.88 -15.63 17.45
CA PRO A 4 13.13 -14.57 16.80
C PRO A 4 12.41 -15.09 15.55
N SER A 5 11.44 -14.32 15.06
CA SER A 5 10.85 -14.52 13.72
C SER A 5 11.48 -13.53 12.74
N LEU A 6 11.65 -13.94 11.48
CA LEU A 6 12.08 -13.10 10.38
C LEU A 6 10.86 -12.38 9.78
N LEU A 7 10.96 -11.08 9.66
CA LEU A 7 9.99 -10.22 9.01
C LEU A 7 10.58 -9.67 7.72
N MET A 8 9.80 -9.66 6.65
CA MET A 8 10.26 -9.23 5.34
C MET A 8 9.22 -8.29 4.70
N ASP A 9 9.70 -7.23 4.08
CA ASP A 9 8.93 -6.35 3.19
C ASP A 9 9.66 -6.31 1.84
N ILE A 10 9.11 -6.99 0.85
CA ILE A 10 9.76 -7.25 -0.43
C ILE A 10 9.08 -6.43 -1.52
N GLY A 11 9.68 -5.28 -1.83
CA GLY A 11 9.28 -4.44 -2.95
C GLY A 11 10.01 -4.80 -4.24
N GLY A 12 9.69 -4.09 -5.31
CA GLY A 12 10.34 -4.30 -6.61
C GLY A 12 11.83 -3.89 -6.69
N THR A 13 12.23 -2.88 -5.90
CA THR A 13 13.60 -2.31 -5.93
C THR A 13 14.38 -2.63 -4.67
N ASN A 14 13.72 -2.56 -3.54
CA ASN A 14 14.33 -2.75 -2.22
C ASN A 14 13.55 -3.80 -1.43
N THR A 15 14.28 -4.51 -0.58
CA THR A 15 13.74 -5.41 0.45
C THR A 15 14.17 -4.92 1.82
N ARG A 16 13.21 -4.84 2.75
CA ARG A 16 13.49 -4.60 4.17
C ARG A 16 13.38 -5.90 4.94
N LEU A 17 14.35 -6.18 5.78
CA LEU A 17 14.34 -7.31 6.70
C LEU A 17 14.42 -6.80 8.14
N GLY A 18 13.73 -7.50 9.03
CA GLY A 18 13.75 -7.23 10.47
C GLY A 18 13.50 -8.50 11.27
N LEU A 19 13.74 -8.45 12.55
CA LEU A 19 13.46 -9.53 13.49
C LEU A 19 12.29 -9.14 14.39
N SER A 20 11.51 -10.14 14.78
CA SER A 20 10.44 -9.99 15.77
C SER A 20 10.76 -10.82 17.01
N HIS A 21 10.64 -10.19 18.16
CA HIS A 21 10.71 -10.83 19.47
C HIS A 21 9.37 -10.69 20.18
N GLY A 22 8.76 -11.81 20.59
CA GLY A 22 7.46 -11.80 21.27
C GLY A 22 6.32 -11.17 20.46
N GLY A 23 6.40 -11.20 19.11
CA GLY A 23 5.40 -10.65 18.21
C GLY A 23 5.50 -9.13 17.97
N ALA A 24 6.57 -8.48 18.40
CA ALA A 24 6.87 -7.07 18.10
C ALA A 24 8.14 -6.95 17.24
N LEU A 25 8.16 -6.02 16.29
CA LEU A 25 9.35 -5.69 15.52
C LEU A 25 10.45 -5.15 16.44
N ASP A 26 11.68 -5.64 16.29
CA ASP A 26 12.89 -5.01 16.84
C ASP A 26 13.40 -3.95 15.84
N PRO A 27 13.22 -2.65 16.10
CA PRO A 27 13.64 -1.61 15.16
C PRO A 27 15.15 -1.60 14.90
N ALA A 28 15.97 -2.01 15.87
CA ALA A 28 17.43 -2.05 15.73
C ALA A 28 17.91 -3.16 14.78
N SER A 29 17.05 -4.14 14.49
CA SER A 29 17.34 -5.24 13.57
C SER A 29 17.03 -4.90 12.10
N VAL A 30 16.36 -3.78 11.82
CA VAL A 30 15.89 -3.44 10.47
C VAL A 30 17.08 -3.10 9.57
N GLN A 31 17.15 -3.77 8.43
CA GLN A 31 18.10 -3.49 7.36
C GLN A 31 17.40 -3.41 6.02
N ILE A 32 17.90 -2.53 5.15
CA ILE A 32 17.38 -2.30 3.80
C ILE A 32 18.43 -2.80 2.80
N PHE A 33 17.97 -3.59 1.83
CA PHE A 33 18.80 -4.16 0.78
C PHE A 33 18.27 -3.72 -0.60
N ARG A 34 19.18 -3.42 -1.53
CA ARG A 34 18.80 -3.27 -2.92
C ARG A 34 18.69 -4.64 -3.55
N ASN A 35 17.55 -4.94 -4.16
CA ASN A 35 17.31 -6.25 -4.75
C ASN A 35 18.33 -6.58 -5.85
N ALA A 36 18.74 -5.59 -6.64
CA ALA A 36 19.72 -5.76 -7.72
C ALA A 36 21.12 -6.22 -7.25
N ASP A 37 21.43 -6.07 -5.97
CA ASP A 37 22.72 -6.47 -5.40
C ASP A 37 22.73 -7.96 -4.98
N HIS A 38 21.61 -8.66 -5.14
CA HIS A 38 21.44 -10.06 -4.74
C HIS A 38 20.89 -10.91 -5.90
N PRO A 39 21.39 -12.15 -6.08
CA PRO A 39 20.92 -13.05 -7.15
C PRO A 39 19.49 -13.56 -6.90
N GLY A 40 18.97 -13.48 -5.68
CA GLY A 40 17.65 -13.95 -5.31
C GLY A 40 17.35 -13.69 -3.82
N PRO A 41 16.09 -13.90 -3.41
CA PRO A 41 15.66 -13.67 -2.03
C PRO A 41 16.38 -14.58 -1.03
N GLU A 42 16.76 -15.79 -1.42
CA GLU A 42 17.47 -16.73 -0.57
C GLU A 42 18.84 -16.21 -0.15
N ALA A 43 19.64 -15.73 -1.11
CA ALA A 43 20.97 -15.17 -0.84
C ALA A 43 20.88 -13.92 0.04
N LEU A 44 19.84 -13.11 -0.16
CA LEU A 44 19.59 -11.94 0.68
C LEU A 44 19.26 -12.35 2.12
N ILE A 45 18.40 -13.35 2.33
CA ILE A 45 18.04 -13.89 3.64
C ILE A 45 19.27 -14.46 4.34
N GLU A 46 20.09 -15.24 3.64
CA GLU A 46 21.33 -15.82 4.18
C GLU A 46 22.30 -14.72 4.63
N SER A 47 22.47 -13.67 3.82
CA SER A 47 23.34 -12.53 4.14
C SER A 47 22.90 -11.77 5.39
N TYR A 48 21.60 -11.68 5.60
CA TYR A 48 21.00 -11.03 6.78
C TYR A 48 21.08 -11.90 8.02
N LEU A 49 20.67 -13.17 7.93
CA LEU A 49 20.62 -14.07 9.08
C LEU A 49 22.00 -14.51 9.55
N LYS A 50 22.96 -14.70 8.66
CA LYS A 50 24.35 -15.17 8.98
C LYS A 50 24.33 -16.41 9.89
N GLY A 51 23.46 -17.37 9.60
CA GLY A 51 23.29 -18.59 10.38
C GLY A 51 22.46 -18.43 11.67
N ARG A 52 21.88 -17.26 11.95
CA ARG A 52 20.99 -17.06 13.09
C ARG A 52 19.75 -17.93 12.96
N PRO A 53 19.41 -18.76 13.97
CA PRO A 53 18.19 -19.56 13.93
C PRO A 53 16.97 -18.69 14.16
N ILE A 54 15.91 -18.94 13.40
CA ILE A 54 14.62 -18.24 13.49
C ILE A 54 13.48 -19.24 13.77
N ALA A 55 12.35 -18.74 14.29
CA ALA A 55 11.18 -19.56 14.61
C ALA A 55 10.17 -19.62 13.46
N ALA A 56 9.90 -18.49 12.82
CA ALA A 56 8.91 -18.35 11.76
C ALA A 56 9.31 -17.22 10.80
N ILE A 57 8.66 -17.15 9.65
CA ILE A 57 8.80 -16.08 8.66
C ILE A 57 7.42 -15.51 8.36
N ALA A 58 7.32 -14.16 8.26
CA ALA A 58 6.25 -13.48 7.55
C ALA A 58 6.83 -12.48 6.56
N ALA A 59 6.37 -12.53 5.32
CA ALA A 59 6.80 -11.64 4.26
C ALA A 59 5.60 -10.92 3.62
N GLY A 60 5.64 -9.58 3.61
CA GLY A 60 4.85 -8.74 2.74
C GLY A 60 5.51 -8.67 1.37
N VAL A 61 4.81 -8.99 0.31
CA VAL A 61 5.36 -9.10 -1.05
C VAL A 61 4.60 -8.20 -2.00
N ALA A 62 5.31 -7.37 -2.76
CA ALA A 62 4.72 -6.52 -3.79
C ALA A 62 4.28 -7.37 -4.99
N GLY A 63 3.05 -7.84 -4.95
CA GLY A 63 2.43 -8.67 -5.98
C GLY A 63 1.41 -9.65 -5.41
N PRO A 64 0.69 -10.36 -6.28
CA PRO A 64 -0.31 -11.34 -5.86
C PRO A 64 0.36 -12.55 -5.22
N VAL A 65 -0.19 -12.97 -4.08
CA VAL A 65 0.21 -14.21 -3.37
C VAL A 65 -0.85 -15.27 -3.60
N GLN A 66 -0.46 -16.41 -4.14
CA GLN A 66 -1.35 -17.53 -4.41
C GLN A 66 -0.75 -18.83 -3.84
N ALA A 67 -1.54 -19.58 -3.08
CA ALA A 67 -1.13 -20.85 -2.48
C ALA A 67 0.23 -20.82 -1.75
N GLY A 68 0.56 -19.71 -1.11
CA GLY A 68 1.82 -19.53 -0.38
C GLY A 68 3.03 -19.22 -1.25
N ALA A 69 2.83 -18.86 -2.52
CA ALA A 69 3.89 -18.47 -3.44
C ALA A 69 3.58 -17.10 -4.09
N ALA A 70 4.61 -16.42 -4.54
CA ALA A 70 4.52 -15.14 -5.24
C ALA A 70 5.63 -15.01 -6.28
N GLN A 71 5.27 -14.52 -7.47
CA GLN A 71 6.20 -14.03 -8.48
C GLN A 71 6.19 -12.50 -8.44
N LEU A 72 7.33 -11.86 -8.24
CA LEU A 72 7.42 -10.41 -8.29
C LEU A 72 7.30 -9.91 -9.73
N THR A 73 6.60 -8.79 -9.92
CA THR A 73 6.35 -8.24 -11.27
C THR A 73 7.52 -7.42 -11.83
N ASN A 74 8.33 -6.81 -10.95
CA ASN A 74 9.38 -5.86 -11.32
C ASN A 74 10.80 -6.43 -11.22
N ILE A 75 10.94 -7.65 -10.74
CA ILE A 75 12.20 -8.38 -10.65
C ILE A 75 11.87 -9.88 -10.79
N ASP A 76 12.75 -10.64 -11.42
CA ASP A 76 12.55 -12.09 -11.62
C ASP A 76 12.87 -12.87 -10.33
N TRP A 77 12.10 -12.57 -9.28
CA TRP A 77 12.16 -13.27 -8.01
C TRP A 77 10.88 -14.06 -7.79
N TYR A 78 11.04 -15.33 -7.54
CA TYR A 78 9.97 -16.23 -7.12
C TYR A 78 10.17 -16.58 -5.64
N LEU A 79 9.13 -16.40 -4.84
CA LEU A 79 9.11 -16.77 -3.44
C LEU A 79 8.12 -17.92 -3.23
N ASP A 80 8.54 -18.88 -2.44
CA ASP A 80 7.71 -20.00 -1.99
C ASP A 80 7.88 -20.20 -0.48
N ALA A 81 6.79 -20.15 0.26
CA ALA A 81 6.81 -20.23 1.73
C ALA A 81 7.43 -21.53 2.24
N ALA A 82 7.15 -22.66 1.61
CA ALA A 82 7.70 -23.95 2.03
C ALA A 82 9.22 -24.00 1.79
N ASN A 83 9.68 -23.45 0.66
CA ASN A 83 11.11 -23.35 0.37
C ASN A 83 11.84 -22.43 1.38
N LEU A 84 11.25 -21.28 1.71
CA LEU A 84 11.80 -20.35 2.70
C LEU A 84 11.90 -20.99 4.09
N ALA A 85 10.87 -21.72 4.52
CA ALA A 85 10.90 -22.45 5.79
C ALA A 85 12.00 -23.51 5.80
N ARG A 86 12.13 -24.29 4.71
CA ARG A 86 13.16 -25.32 4.57
C ARG A 86 14.58 -24.75 4.59
N LEU A 87 14.81 -23.68 3.86
CA LEU A 87 16.12 -23.00 3.75
C LEU A 87 16.59 -22.48 5.11
N THR A 88 15.70 -21.87 5.86
CA THR A 88 16.05 -21.19 7.12
C THR A 88 15.91 -22.06 8.36
N GLY A 89 15.30 -23.26 8.22
CA GLY A 89 14.95 -24.11 9.35
C GLY A 89 13.82 -23.53 10.23
N ALA A 90 13.06 -22.57 9.73
CA ALA A 90 11.87 -22.05 10.40
C ALA A 90 10.74 -23.10 10.42
N ARG A 91 9.90 -23.08 11.47
CA ARG A 91 8.75 -24.00 11.55
C ARG A 91 7.69 -23.70 10.50
N THR A 92 7.48 -22.41 10.22
CA THR A 92 6.48 -21.92 9.28
C THR A 92 7.00 -20.69 8.54
N ALA A 93 6.55 -20.50 7.32
CA ALA A 93 6.71 -19.27 6.58
C ALA A 93 5.36 -18.89 5.96
N HIS A 94 5.08 -17.60 5.94
CA HIS A 94 3.83 -17.06 5.41
C HIS A 94 4.14 -15.89 4.49
N LEU A 95 3.53 -15.90 3.31
CA LEU A 95 3.56 -14.78 2.38
C LEU A 95 2.18 -14.12 2.37
N ILE A 96 2.15 -12.81 2.43
CA ILE A 96 0.97 -11.97 2.25
C ILE A 96 1.31 -10.84 1.29
N ASN A 97 0.32 -10.20 0.68
CA ASN A 97 0.59 -9.00 -0.12
C ASN A 97 1.10 -7.86 0.79
N ASP A 98 1.93 -6.96 0.23
CA ASP A 98 2.54 -5.83 0.96
C ASP A 98 1.49 -4.90 1.59
N LEU A 99 0.37 -4.62 0.90
CA LEU A 99 -0.73 -3.82 1.47
C LEU A 99 -1.51 -4.58 2.54
N GLN A 100 -1.63 -5.90 2.44
CA GLN A 100 -2.17 -6.69 3.55
C GLN A 100 -1.30 -6.52 4.81
N ALA A 101 0.03 -6.59 4.66
CA ALA A 101 0.95 -6.33 5.76
C ALA A 101 0.75 -4.93 6.34
N GLN A 102 0.64 -3.89 5.51
CA GLN A 102 0.32 -2.52 5.95
C GLN A 102 -1.01 -2.46 6.71
N GLY A 103 -2.03 -3.17 6.23
CA GLY A 103 -3.32 -3.26 6.90
C GLY A 103 -3.24 -3.88 8.31
N TYR A 104 -2.47 -4.94 8.46
CA TYR A 104 -2.22 -5.54 9.77
C TYR A 104 -1.48 -4.62 10.73
N ALA A 105 -0.66 -3.69 10.23
CA ALA A 105 0.13 -2.78 11.06
C ALA A 105 -0.71 -1.73 11.81
N LEU A 106 -1.86 -1.33 11.26
CA LEU A 106 -2.59 -0.13 11.68
C LEU A 106 -2.91 0.01 13.17
N ASP A 107 -2.99 -1.09 13.93
CA ASP A 107 -3.20 -1.05 15.39
C ASP A 107 -1.91 -0.89 16.20
N ASP A 108 -0.77 -1.24 15.62
CA ASP A 108 0.52 -1.33 16.30
C ASP A 108 1.47 -0.20 15.84
N LEU A 109 1.01 0.70 14.96
CA LEU A 109 1.80 1.85 14.50
C LEU A 109 2.01 2.86 15.62
N PRO A 110 3.23 3.41 15.77
CA PRO A 110 3.46 4.56 16.62
C PRO A 110 2.58 5.75 16.19
N PRO A 111 1.97 6.51 17.12
CA PRO A 111 1.09 7.63 16.77
C PRO A 111 1.73 8.67 15.85
N GLU A 112 3.03 8.93 16.02
CA GLU A 112 3.83 9.85 15.20
C GLU A 112 4.04 9.40 13.76
N SER A 113 3.81 8.12 13.47
CA SER A 113 3.91 7.56 12.12
C SER A 113 2.78 7.99 11.21
N VAL A 114 1.71 8.56 11.76
CA VAL A 114 0.47 8.86 11.03
C VAL A 114 0.08 10.32 11.21
N THR A 115 -0.12 11.03 10.09
CA THR A 115 -0.67 12.39 10.09
C THR A 115 -2.12 12.37 9.65
N GLU A 116 -3.01 12.98 10.45
CA GLU A 116 -4.40 13.20 10.07
C GLU A 116 -4.50 14.35 9.06
N ILE A 117 -5.16 14.11 7.93
CA ILE A 117 -5.40 15.11 6.87
C ILE A 117 -6.84 15.64 6.95
N LEU A 118 -7.80 14.71 7.00
CA LEU A 118 -9.22 15.04 7.20
C LEU A 118 -9.69 14.30 8.44
N PRO A 119 -10.19 15.02 9.46
CA PRO A 119 -10.54 14.39 10.74
C PRO A 119 -11.76 13.48 10.64
N GLY A 120 -12.73 13.80 9.77
CA GLY A 120 -13.96 13.03 9.65
C GLY A 120 -14.71 12.88 10.98
N ARG A 121 -15.37 11.72 11.15
CA ARG A 121 -16.03 11.29 12.41
C ARG A 121 -15.78 9.80 12.61
N PRO A 122 -14.55 9.39 12.94
CA PRO A 122 -14.19 7.99 12.97
C PRO A 122 -14.94 7.24 14.07
N VAL A 123 -15.49 6.09 13.69
CA VAL A 123 -16.11 5.13 14.60
C VAL A 123 -15.43 3.80 14.40
N ARG A 124 -15.06 3.14 15.50
CA ARG A 124 -14.37 1.84 15.47
C ARG A 124 -15.09 0.86 14.54
N GLY A 125 -14.37 0.32 13.55
CA GLY A 125 -14.96 -0.57 12.56
C GLY A 125 -13.96 -0.96 11.47
N THR A 126 -14.41 -0.92 10.24
CA THR A 126 -13.58 -1.19 9.05
C THR A 126 -12.61 -0.02 8.82
N ARG A 127 -11.39 -0.35 8.41
CA ARG A 127 -10.39 0.59 7.90
C ARG A 127 -10.01 0.22 6.47
N LEU A 128 -9.45 1.18 5.77
CA LEU A 128 -8.89 0.96 4.44
C LEU A 128 -7.46 1.50 4.38
N VAL A 129 -6.58 0.75 3.78
CA VAL A 129 -5.28 1.23 3.32
C VAL A 129 -5.37 1.44 1.82
N LEU A 130 -4.93 2.60 1.33
CA LEU A 130 -4.81 2.91 -0.09
C LEU A 130 -3.36 3.22 -0.41
N GLY A 131 -2.72 2.33 -1.14
CA GLY A 131 -1.35 2.45 -1.59
C GLY A 131 -1.26 3.22 -2.90
N LEU A 132 -0.46 4.29 -2.93
CA LEU A 132 -0.21 5.13 -4.10
C LEU A 132 1.30 5.32 -4.27
N GLY A 133 1.87 4.67 -5.29
CA GLY A 133 3.30 4.68 -5.55
C GLY A 133 3.63 4.29 -6.98
N THR A 134 4.47 3.28 -7.17
CA THR A 134 4.72 2.68 -8.50
C THR A 134 3.44 2.12 -9.09
N GLY A 135 2.59 1.54 -8.24
CA GLY A 135 1.24 1.08 -8.56
C GLY A 135 0.19 1.74 -7.65
N CYS A 136 -1.06 1.27 -7.81
CA CYS A 136 -2.20 1.62 -6.96
C CYS A 136 -2.91 0.34 -6.51
N ASN A 137 -3.14 0.19 -5.22
CA ASN A 137 -3.98 -0.90 -4.72
C ASN A 137 -4.55 -0.56 -3.34
N ILE A 138 -5.47 -1.40 -2.82
CA ILE A 138 -6.06 -1.25 -1.50
C ILE A 138 -5.89 -2.50 -0.63
N ALA A 139 -6.02 -2.31 0.70
CA ALA A 139 -6.30 -3.38 1.64
C ALA A 139 -7.44 -2.97 2.57
N ALA A 140 -8.54 -3.70 2.54
CA ALA A 140 -9.63 -3.52 3.49
C ALA A 140 -9.32 -4.29 4.78
N VAL A 141 -9.43 -3.62 5.92
CA VAL A 141 -9.09 -4.18 7.23
C VAL A 141 -10.36 -4.35 8.04
N TYR A 142 -10.80 -5.57 8.17
CA TYR A 142 -11.96 -5.95 8.98
C TYR A 142 -11.53 -6.37 10.38
N ARG A 143 -12.41 -6.18 11.33
CA ARG A 143 -12.17 -6.53 12.74
C ARG A 143 -13.17 -7.58 13.21
N ALA A 144 -12.64 -8.67 13.76
CA ALA A 144 -13.43 -9.72 14.41
C ALA A 144 -12.92 -9.88 15.85
N GLY A 145 -13.54 -9.18 16.79
CA GLY A 145 -13.04 -9.11 18.17
C GLY A 145 -11.66 -8.44 18.25
N ALA A 146 -10.66 -9.17 18.75
CA ALA A 146 -9.27 -8.73 18.80
C ALA A 146 -8.47 -9.04 17.53
N GLN A 147 -9.01 -9.87 16.64
CA GLN A 147 -8.35 -10.29 15.41
C GLN A 147 -8.66 -9.33 14.27
N LEU A 148 -7.69 -9.17 13.37
CA LEU A 148 -7.84 -8.48 12.11
C LEU A 148 -7.94 -9.50 10.98
N PHE A 149 -8.78 -9.21 10.00
CA PHE A 149 -8.86 -9.93 8.75
C PHE A 149 -8.64 -8.95 7.60
N VAL A 150 -7.58 -9.18 6.83
CA VAL A 150 -7.19 -8.35 5.70
C VAL A 150 -7.17 -9.24 4.45
N PRO A 151 -8.26 -9.30 3.68
CA PRO A 151 -8.31 -10.10 2.46
C PRO A 151 -7.37 -9.51 1.39
N PRO A 152 -6.86 -10.32 0.46
CA PRO A 152 -6.14 -9.84 -0.70
C PRO A 152 -7.08 -9.02 -1.61
N SER A 153 -6.52 -8.05 -2.32
CA SER A 153 -7.24 -7.20 -3.27
C SER A 153 -6.31 -6.75 -4.39
N GLU A 154 -6.88 -6.58 -5.58
CA GLU A 154 -6.23 -5.96 -6.74
C GLU A 154 -7.13 -4.85 -7.30
N THR A 155 -7.68 -4.03 -6.41
CA THR A 155 -8.62 -2.94 -6.76
C THR A 155 -8.00 -1.92 -7.70
N GLY A 156 -6.70 -1.67 -7.63
CA GLY A 156 -6.02 -0.75 -8.56
C GLY A 156 -6.15 -1.16 -10.03
N HIS A 157 -6.34 -2.46 -10.29
CA HIS A 157 -6.58 -3.01 -11.62
C HIS A 157 -8.06 -3.06 -12.03
N THR A 158 -8.98 -2.64 -11.17
CA THR A 158 -10.37 -2.43 -11.58
C THR A 158 -10.49 -1.22 -12.50
N ARG A 159 -11.52 -1.21 -13.30
CA ARG A 159 -11.72 -0.15 -14.29
C ARG A 159 -11.93 1.21 -13.62
N LEU A 160 -11.26 2.24 -14.17
CA LEU A 160 -11.46 3.63 -13.77
C LEU A 160 -12.94 4.03 -13.96
N PRO A 161 -13.59 4.64 -12.95
CA PRO A 161 -14.96 5.13 -13.09
C PRO A 161 -15.08 6.14 -14.23
N HIS A 162 -16.26 6.21 -14.85
CA HIS A 162 -16.55 7.27 -15.81
C HIS A 162 -16.62 8.63 -15.09
N MET A 163 -15.81 9.58 -15.56
CA MET A 163 -15.72 10.94 -15.03
C MET A 163 -15.87 11.93 -16.19
N PRO A 164 -17.05 12.53 -16.37
CA PRO A 164 -17.33 13.41 -17.51
C PRO A 164 -16.50 14.70 -17.51
N ASP A 165 -16.00 15.11 -16.32
CA ASP A 165 -15.22 16.34 -16.14
C ASP A 165 -13.73 16.17 -16.44
N LEU A 166 -13.29 14.97 -16.85
CA LEU A 166 -11.91 14.76 -17.30
C LEU A 166 -11.73 15.36 -18.71
N PRO A 167 -10.51 15.87 -19.01
CA PRO A 167 -10.22 16.44 -20.33
C PRO A 167 -10.52 15.45 -21.46
N GLU A 168 -11.17 15.95 -22.53
CA GLU A 168 -11.47 15.19 -23.75
C GLU A 168 -10.17 14.61 -24.33
N GLY A 169 -10.20 13.35 -24.78
CA GLY A 169 -9.07 12.62 -25.35
C GLY A 169 -8.10 12.02 -24.32
N LEU A 170 -8.20 12.34 -23.01
CA LEU A 170 -7.31 11.75 -22.00
C LEU A 170 -7.52 10.24 -21.86
N MET A 171 -8.78 9.80 -21.84
CA MET A 171 -9.10 8.37 -21.71
C MET A 171 -8.56 7.55 -22.89
N GLU A 172 -8.71 8.06 -24.12
CA GLU A 172 -8.16 7.45 -25.32
C GLU A 172 -6.64 7.39 -25.29
N HIS A 173 -5.99 8.45 -24.78
CA HIS A 173 -4.54 8.48 -24.59
C HIS A 173 -4.08 7.40 -23.61
N LEU A 174 -4.69 7.30 -22.45
CA LEU A 174 -4.35 6.31 -21.43
C LEU A 174 -4.65 4.87 -21.89
N ALA A 175 -5.73 4.67 -22.64
CA ALA A 175 -6.12 3.37 -23.19
C ALA A 175 -5.08 2.78 -24.18
N ARG A 176 -4.23 3.59 -24.80
CA ARG A 176 -3.15 3.09 -25.66
C ARG A 176 -2.12 2.24 -24.91
N ALA A 177 -1.87 2.60 -23.63
CA ALA A 177 -0.94 1.86 -22.79
C ALA A 177 -1.64 0.81 -21.90
N ALA A 178 -2.91 1.05 -21.55
CA ALA A 178 -3.71 0.20 -20.68
C ALA A 178 -5.16 0.14 -21.20
N PRO A 179 -5.48 -0.76 -22.17
CA PRO A 179 -6.78 -0.78 -22.87
C PRO A 179 -7.99 -0.96 -21.98
N HIS A 180 -7.84 -1.63 -20.82
CA HIS A 180 -8.92 -1.82 -19.85
C HIS A 180 -9.08 -0.64 -18.88
N LEU A 181 -8.21 0.40 -18.98
CA LEU A 181 -8.24 1.63 -18.19
C LEU A 181 -8.39 1.35 -16.68
N PRO A 182 -7.39 0.74 -16.03
CA PRO A 182 -7.45 0.51 -14.60
C PRO A 182 -7.30 1.83 -13.82
N ILE A 183 -7.70 1.85 -12.56
CA ILE A 183 -7.46 2.98 -11.64
C ILE A 183 -5.97 3.37 -11.65
N GLU A 184 -5.10 2.38 -11.67
CA GLU A 184 -3.65 2.54 -11.73
C GLU A 184 -3.16 3.26 -12.99
N ALA A 185 -3.93 3.29 -14.09
CA ALA A 185 -3.56 4.04 -15.27
C ALA A 185 -3.40 5.54 -15.02
N VAL A 186 -4.02 6.06 -13.94
CA VAL A 186 -3.88 7.43 -13.43
C VAL A 186 -3.15 7.47 -12.10
N LEU A 187 -3.59 6.70 -11.11
CA LEU A 187 -3.12 6.80 -9.72
C LEU A 187 -1.83 5.99 -9.48
N SER A 188 -0.82 6.21 -10.31
CA SER A 188 0.51 5.60 -10.17
C SER A 188 1.59 6.51 -10.76
N GLY A 189 2.85 6.29 -10.41
CA GLY A 189 3.98 7.00 -11.00
C GLY A 189 3.98 6.94 -12.54
N PRO A 190 3.91 5.75 -13.17
CA PRO A 190 3.76 5.62 -14.61
C PRO A 190 2.52 6.30 -15.20
N GLY A 191 1.40 6.29 -14.47
CA GLY A 191 0.17 6.99 -14.85
C GLY A 191 0.39 8.52 -14.93
N LEU A 192 0.99 9.07 -13.88
CA LEU A 192 1.32 10.51 -13.83
C LEU A 192 2.26 10.91 -14.96
N THR A 193 3.29 10.09 -15.24
CA THR A 193 4.22 10.36 -16.35
C THR A 193 3.48 10.47 -17.69
N ARG A 194 2.51 9.58 -17.94
CA ARG A 194 1.69 9.63 -19.17
C ARG A 194 0.80 10.86 -19.22
N ILE A 195 0.19 11.23 -18.09
CA ILE A 195 -0.65 12.45 -18.01
C ILE A 195 0.21 13.68 -18.25
N ALA A 196 1.36 13.83 -17.58
CA ALA A 196 2.28 14.94 -17.76
C ALA A 196 2.72 15.11 -19.23
N ALA A 197 3.10 14.01 -19.87
CA ALA A 197 3.44 14.00 -21.28
C ALA A 197 2.26 14.43 -22.17
N TRP A 198 1.03 13.97 -21.86
CA TRP A 198 -0.16 14.29 -22.64
C TRP A 198 -0.57 15.77 -22.51
N VAL A 199 -0.45 16.34 -21.33
CA VAL A 199 -0.77 17.78 -21.12
C VAL A 199 0.37 18.72 -21.54
N GLY A 200 1.54 18.18 -21.93
CA GLY A 200 2.71 18.95 -22.32
C GLY A 200 3.49 19.55 -21.15
N GLU A 201 3.35 18.99 -19.95
CA GLU A 201 4.13 19.33 -18.78
C GLU A 201 5.43 18.49 -18.72
N GLY A 202 6.40 18.96 -17.95
CA GLY A 202 7.72 18.33 -17.87
C GLY A 202 7.71 16.96 -17.17
N THR A 203 8.89 16.35 -17.06
CA THR A 203 9.07 15.02 -16.44
C THR A 203 9.42 15.06 -14.94
N ASP A 204 9.57 16.26 -14.37
CA ASP A 204 9.81 16.44 -12.94
C ASP A 204 8.50 16.24 -12.16
N LEU A 205 8.09 14.98 -11.99
CA LEU A 205 6.85 14.67 -11.28
C LEU A 205 6.82 15.22 -9.85
N PRO A 206 7.90 15.14 -9.04
CA PRO A 206 7.90 15.79 -7.72
C PRO A 206 7.59 17.29 -7.78
N GLY A 207 8.22 18.02 -8.70
CA GLY A 207 7.97 19.46 -8.89
C GLY A 207 6.54 19.75 -9.35
N LEU A 208 6.00 18.96 -10.27
CA LEU A 208 4.61 19.10 -10.73
C LEU A 208 3.61 18.89 -9.58
N LEU A 209 3.84 17.90 -8.72
CA LEU A 209 2.95 17.58 -7.61
C LEU A 209 3.00 18.58 -6.45
N LEU A 210 4.00 19.47 -6.39
CA LEU A 210 4.04 20.55 -5.41
C LEU A 210 3.09 21.70 -5.77
N ASP A 211 2.79 21.87 -7.05
CA ASP A 211 1.92 22.95 -7.54
C ASP A 211 0.53 22.40 -7.87
N PRO A 212 -0.51 22.77 -7.10
CA PRO A 212 -1.88 22.32 -7.34
C PRO A 212 -2.50 22.86 -8.63
N GLU A 213 -1.91 23.89 -9.24
CA GLU A 213 -2.42 24.48 -10.49
C GLU A 213 -1.92 23.72 -11.74
N GLN A 214 -0.90 22.88 -11.61
CA GLN A 214 -0.46 22.00 -12.70
C GLN A 214 -1.60 21.07 -13.14
N ARG A 215 -1.76 20.92 -14.45
CA ARG A 215 -2.84 20.10 -15.01
C ARG A 215 -2.73 18.63 -14.59
N THR A 216 -1.49 18.11 -14.56
CA THR A 216 -1.21 16.76 -14.07
C THR A 216 -1.70 16.58 -12.63
N THR A 217 -1.39 17.51 -11.75
CA THR A 217 -1.79 17.48 -10.33
C THR A 217 -3.31 17.56 -10.19
N ARG A 218 -3.95 18.48 -10.91
CA ARG A 218 -5.41 18.64 -10.90
C ARG A 218 -6.14 17.40 -11.37
N ILE A 219 -5.71 16.80 -12.48
CA ILE A 219 -6.29 15.55 -13.01
C ILE A 219 -6.14 14.42 -11.98
N THR A 220 -4.94 14.29 -11.40
CA THR A 220 -4.66 13.25 -10.42
C THR A 220 -5.49 13.41 -9.15
N LEU A 221 -5.61 14.63 -8.62
CA LEU A 221 -6.43 14.93 -7.45
C LEU A 221 -7.92 14.67 -7.71
N HIS A 222 -8.41 15.06 -8.88
CA HIS A 222 -9.79 14.82 -9.27
C HIS A 222 -10.10 13.31 -9.31
N VAL A 223 -9.25 12.52 -9.97
CA VAL A 223 -9.43 11.07 -10.03
C VAL A 223 -9.30 10.44 -8.63
N LEU A 224 -8.31 10.85 -7.84
CA LEU A 224 -8.15 10.34 -6.48
C LEU A 224 -9.37 10.65 -5.61
N ALA A 225 -9.94 11.84 -5.73
CA ALA A 225 -11.14 12.24 -4.99
C ALA A 225 -12.33 11.32 -5.29
N HIS A 226 -12.61 11.05 -6.57
CA HIS A 226 -13.68 10.14 -6.98
C HIS A 226 -13.45 8.72 -6.47
N VAL A 227 -12.22 8.19 -6.64
CA VAL A 227 -11.85 6.85 -6.17
C VAL A 227 -11.99 6.74 -4.65
N VAL A 228 -11.49 7.71 -3.88
CA VAL A 228 -11.65 7.73 -2.42
C VAL A 228 -13.12 7.74 -2.02
N GLY A 229 -13.95 8.56 -2.69
CA GLY A 229 -15.38 8.62 -2.44
C GLY A 229 -16.11 7.31 -2.77
N ASP A 230 -15.73 6.61 -3.85
CA ASP A 230 -16.28 5.32 -4.22
C ASP A 230 -15.86 4.22 -3.22
N LEU A 231 -14.60 4.21 -2.81
CA LEU A 231 -14.09 3.30 -1.79
C LEU A 231 -14.75 3.53 -0.43
N ALA A 232 -15.06 4.80 -0.09
CA ALA A 232 -15.79 5.14 1.12
C ALA A 232 -17.18 4.48 1.17
N LEU A 233 -17.88 4.38 0.03
CA LEU A 233 -19.17 3.71 -0.05
C LEU A 233 -19.03 2.18 -0.21
N THR A 234 -18.02 1.72 -0.93
CA THR A 234 -17.85 0.28 -1.20
C THR A 234 -17.47 -0.50 0.07
N HIS A 235 -16.59 0.08 0.91
CA HIS A 235 -16.04 -0.60 2.09
C HIS A 235 -16.56 -0.06 3.41
N LEU A 236 -17.21 1.11 3.42
CA LEU A 236 -17.64 1.81 4.63
C LEU A 236 -16.53 1.83 5.71
N PRO A 237 -15.36 2.41 5.41
CA PRO A 237 -14.23 2.41 6.34
C PRO A 237 -14.48 3.42 7.46
N THR A 238 -15.38 3.07 8.36
CA THR A 238 -15.85 3.96 9.44
C THR A 238 -14.75 4.38 10.40
N GLU A 239 -13.66 3.64 10.49
CA GLU A 239 -12.46 4.02 11.27
C GLU A 239 -11.44 4.81 10.43
N GLY A 240 -11.70 5.00 9.13
CA GLY A 240 -10.96 5.87 8.22
C GLY A 240 -10.18 5.16 7.12
N ILE A 241 -9.62 5.98 6.23
CA ILE A 241 -8.73 5.58 5.13
C ILE A 241 -7.32 6.08 5.45
N THR A 242 -6.34 5.18 5.37
CA THR A 242 -4.92 5.52 5.50
C THR A 242 -4.26 5.43 4.12
N LEU A 243 -3.76 6.55 3.63
CA LEU A 243 -2.99 6.63 2.41
C LEU A 243 -1.52 6.33 2.69
N ILE A 244 -0.87 5.58 1.80
CA ILE A 244 0.54 5.21 1.90
C ILE A 244 1.25 5.35 0.56
N GLY A 245 2.57 5.44 0.60
CA GLY A 245 3.42 5.51 -0.59
C GLY A 245 3.83 6.92 -0.98
N GLY A 246 4.79 7.00 -1.90
CA GLY A 246 5.42 8.26 -2.29
C GLY A 246 4.45 9.24 -2.93
N LEU A 247 3.57 8.75 -3.81
CA LEU A 247 2.56 9.59 -4.45
C LEU A 247 1.53 10.11 -3.44
N ALA A 248 1.10 9.30 -2.48
CA ALA A 248 0.19 9.73 -1.42
C ALA A 248 0.81 10.88 -0.61
N ARG A 249 2.07 10.76 -0.22
CA ARG A 249 2.79 11.81 0.52
C ARG A 249 2.96 13.09 -0.30
N ALA A 250 3.24 12.98 -1.59
CA ALA A 250 3.37 14.14 -2.46
C ALA A 250 2.04 14.91 -2.64
N LEU A 251 0.91 14.20 -2.70
CA LEU A 251 -0.42 14.78 -2.83
C LEU A 251 -1.01 15.28 -1.50
N ALA A 252 -0.47 14.86 -0.35
CA ALA A 252 -1.02 15.17 0.98
C ALA A 252 -1.32 16.65 1.20
N PRO A 253 -0.47 17.65 0.79
CA PRO A 253 -0.74 19.07 0.98
C PRO A 253 -2.02 19.56 0.27
N HIS A 254 -2.51 18.82 -0.71
CA HIS A 254 -3.66 19.24 -1.52
C HIS A 254 -4.97 18.55 -1.11
N LEU A 255 -4.94 17.53 -0.25
CA LEU A 255 -6.11 16.72 0.09
C LEU A 255 -7.13 17.44 1.00
N THR A 256 -6.80 18.62 1.51
CA THR A 256 -7.75 19.46 2.26
C THR A 256 -8.47 20.49 1.39
N ARG A 257 -8.05 20.63 0.13
CA ARG A 257 -8.60 21.63 -0.79
C ARG A 257 -9.98 21.21 -1.32
N PRO A 258 -10.85 22.19 -1.68
CA PRO A 258 -12.16 21.90 -2.27
C PRO A 258 -12.10 21.00 -3.50
N GLU A 259 -11.05 21.15 -4.34
CA GLU A 259 -10.83 20.39 -5.56
C GLU A 259 -10.71 18.87 -5.31
N PHE A 260 -10.34 18.48 -4.10
CA PHE A 260 -10.36 17.08 -3.66
C PHE A 260 -11.60 16.75 -2.81
N THR A 261 -11.91 17.60 -1.81
CA THR A 261 -12.94 17.24 -0.81
C THR A 261 -14.35 17.26 -1.39
N GLU A 262 -14.65 18.18 -2.32
CA GLU A 262 -15.98 18.25 -2.94
C GLU A 262 -16.29 17.02 -3.81
N PRO A 263 -15.45 16.61 -4.79
CA PRO A 263 -15.71 15.40 -5.57
C PRO A 263 -15.70 14.12 -4.74
N ALA A 264 -14.83 14.01 -3.72
CA ALA A 264 -14.79 12.85 -2.83
C ALA A 264 -16.11 12.67 -2.07
N GLN A 265 -16.76 13.79 -1.72
CA GLN A 265 -18.03 13.80 -1.00
C GLN A 265 -19.27 13.89 -1.91
N ALA A 266 -19.12 14.09 -3.21
CA ALA A 266 -20.22 14.22 -4.16
C ALA A 266 -20.92 12.88 -4.44
N LYS A 267 -21.47 12.26 -3.40
CA LYS A 267 -22.11 10.93 -3.41
C LYS A 267 -23.64 11.00 -3.23
N GLY A 268 -24.26 12.09 -3.71
CA GLY A 268 -25.72 12.26 -3.65
C GLY A 268 -26.24 12.13 -2.22
N PRO A 269 -27.24 11.25 -1.98
CA PRO A 269 -27.83 11.08 -0.64
C PRO A 269 -26.85 10.52 0.39
N TYR A 270 -25.73 9.96 -0.04
CA TYR A 270 -24.70 9.39 0.83
C TYR A 270 -23.54 10.36 1.14
N ARG A 271 -23.66 11.63 0.74
CA ARG A 271 -22.64 12.67 1.01
C ARG A 271 -22.21 12.70 2.48
N ALA A 272 -23.16 12.58 3.41
CA ALA A 272 -22.86 12.61 4.86
C ALA A 272 -21.96 11.45 5.30
N ILE A 273 -22.12 10.27 4.70
CA ILE A 273 -21.26 9.10 4.97
C ILE A 273 -19.85 9.37 4.44
N ALA A 274 -19.72 9.78 3.18
CA ALA A 274 -18.40 10.07 2.59
C ALA A 274 -17.67 11.18 3.36
N ALA A 275 -18.38 12.24 3.80
CA ALA A 275 -17.81 13.34 4.59
C ALA A 275 -17.40 12.93 6.02
N ALA A 276 -17.94 11.84 6.55
CA ALA A 276 -17.59 11.34 7.88
C ALA A 276 -16.32 10.50 7.90
N ILE A 277 -15.83 10.05 6.74
CA ILE A 277 -14.61 9.24 6.66
C ILE A 277 -13.38 10.10 6.93
N SER A 278 -12.57 9.70 7.92
CA SER A 278 -11.27 10.33 8.17
C SER A 278 -10.24 9.89 7.14
N LEU A 279 -9.32 10.80 6.78
CA LEU A 279 -8.23 10.52 5.86
C LEU A 279 -6.90 10.81 6.56
N ARG A 280 -5.96 9.87 6.45
CA ARG A 280 -4.65 9.93 7.11
C ARG A 280 -3.54 9.58 6.14
N ILE A 281 -2.32 10.03 6.42
CA ILE A 281 -1.09 9.64 5.70
C ILE A 281 -0.18 8.86 6.64
N LEU A 282 0.32 7.73 6.18
CA LEU A 282 1.35 6.95 6.87
C LEU A 282 2.74 7.32 6.34
N HIS A 283 3.64 7.64 7.27
CA HIS A 283 5.02 8.04 6.99
C HIS A 283 6.04 6.94 7.28
N ASP A 284 5.69 5.95 8.10
CA ASP A 284 6.60 4.90 8.55
C ASP A 284 6.84 3.85 7.46
N ASP A 285 8.06 3.83 6.93
CA ASP A 285 8.47 2.87 5.91
C ASP A 285 8.70 1.44 6.47
N THR A 286 8.61 1.24 7.80
CA THR A 286 8.69 -0.09 8.44
C THR A 286 7.32 -0.69 8.74
N ALA A 287 6.24 -0.01 8.41
CA ALA A 287 4.88 -0.44 8.72
C ALA A 287 4.56 -1.85 8.22
N ALA A 288 5.03 -2.24 7.03
CA ALA A 288 4.83 -3.61 6.54
C ALA A 288 5.50 -4.67 7.44
N LEU A 289 6.69 -4.38 8.01
CA LEU A 289 7.34 -5.27 8.97
C LEU A 289 6.53 -5.35 10.28
N ILE A 290 6.02 -4.23 10.78
CA ILE A 290 5.14 -4.19 11.96
C ILE A 290 3.90 -5.06 11.71
N GLY A 291 3.30 -4.94 10.53
CA GLY A 291 2.14 -5.75 10.15
C GLY A 291 2.45 -7.24 10.00
N CYS A 292 3.61 -7.59 9.45
CA CYS A 292 4.09 -8.98 9.42
C CYS A 292 4.25 -9.56 10.84
N ALA A 293 4.78 -8.77 11.79
CA ALA A 293 4.88 -9.17 13.19
C ALA A 293 3.48 -9.41 13.81
N ARG A 294 2.53 -8.49 13.57
CA ARG A 294 1.14 -8.62 14.01
C ARG A 294 0.46 -9.86 13.41
N TYR A 295 0.65 -10.08 12.11
CA TYR A 295 0.10 -11.24 11.41
C TYR A 295 0.58 -12.54 12.05
N LEU A 296 1.90 -12.71 12.26
CA LEU A 296 2.46 -13.89 12.94
C LEU A 296 1.90 -14.07 14.36
N ARG A 297 1.82 -13.00 15.14
CA ARG A 297 1.24 -13.03 16.51
C ARG A 297 -0.21 -13.53 16.50
N GLN A 298 -0.96 -13.22 15.45
CA GLN A 298 -2.37 -13.59 15.35
C GLN A 298 -2.58 -15.06 14.93
N ILE A 299 -1.69 -15.60 14.07
CA ILE A 299 -1.83 -16.97 13.54
C ILE A 299 -1.00 -18.01 14.29
N THR A 300 -0.10 -17.57 15.16
CA THR A 300 0.70 -18.47 16.01
C THR A 300 0.05 -18.54 17.39
N PRO A 301 -0.46 -19.69 17.82
CA PRO A 301 -1.06 -19.88 19.14
C PRO A 301 -0.07 -19.71 20.29
#